data_5a832ad2e3704ba4aaf4cd79b66943ee
#
_entry.id   5a832ad2e3704ba4aaf4cd79b66943ee
#
_cell.length_a   1.000
_cell.length_b   1.000
_cell.length_c   1.000
_cell.angle_alpha   90.00
_cell.angle_beta   90.00
_cell.angle_gamma   90.00
#
_symmetry.space_group_name_H-M   'P 1'
#
loop_
_entity.id
_entity.type
_entity.pdbx_description
1 polymer ?
#
loop_
_entity_poly.entity_id
_entity_poly.type
_entity_poly.pdbx_seq_one_letter_code
_entity_poly.pdbx_strand_id
1 'polypeptide(L)'
;MIVGIGTDLLDVGRMARELAREGAGFRDDVFTPAEVAYCESQANPARHFAARFAAKEACWKALGGAADGISLRDVEVERRAGGPPGLVLGGRAKAAAEALGVTRALVTLTHTSTLASA
;
A
#
# COMPACT_ATOMS: atom_id res chain seq x y z
N MET A 1 -12.55 -6.79 18.25
CA MET A 1 -12.94 -7.77 17.23
C MET A 1 -12.28 -7.41 15.90
N ILE A 2 -11.76 -8.41 15.20
CA ILE A 2 -11.23 -8.20 13.85
C ILE A 2 -12.40 -8.09 12.87
N VAL A 3 -12.48 -6.98 12.13
CA VAL A 3 -13.51 -6.72 11.14
C VAL A 3 -13.10 -7.27 9.76
N GLY A 4 -11.82 -7.23 9.45
CA GLY A 4 -11.28 -7.75 8.20
C GLY A 4 -9.80 -7.99 8.29
N ILE A 5 -9.32 -8.90 7.46
CA ILE A 5 -7.90 -9.21 7.32
C ILE A 5 -7.56 -9.35 5.84
N GLY A 6 -6.39 -8.89 5.45
CA GLY A 6 -5.93 -9.00 4.08
C GLY A 6 -4.44 -9.25 4.03
N THR A 7 -4.02 -9.97 3.01
CA THR A 7 -2.61 -10.21 2.73
C THR A 7 -2.37 -10.17 1.24
N ASP A 8 -1.17 -9.79 0.85
CA ASP A 8 -0.76 -9.77 -0.54
C ASP A 8 0.72 -10.09 -0.68
N LEU A 9 1.09 -10.66 -1.81
CA LEU A 9 2.46 -11.03 -2.16
C LEU A 9 2.75 -10.55 -3.58
N LEU A 10 3.89 -9.89 -3.77
CA LEU A 10 4.25 -9.30 -5.03
C LEU A 10 5.71 -9.55 -5.37
N ASP A 11 5.97 -9.86 -6.65
CA ASP A 11 7.31 -9.97 -7.20
C ASP A 11 7.94 -8.58 -7.36
N VAL A 12 9.11 -8.38 -6.78
CA VAL A 12 9.81 -7.09 -6.82
C VAL A 12 10.24 -6.75 -8.26
N GLY A 13 10.66 -7.75 -9.03
CA GLY A 13 11.04 -7.55 -10.44
C GLY A 13 9.87 -7.07 -11.28
N ARG A 14 8.67 -7.56 -11.02
CA ARG A 14 7.44 -7.09 -11.68
C ARG A 14 7.18 -5.63 -11.36
N MET A 15 7.34 -5.21 -10.11
CA MET A 15 7.19 -3.82 -9.72
C MET A 15 8.23 -2.94 -10.42
N ALA A 16 9.48 -3.38 -10.50
CA ALA A 16 10.53 -2.64 -11.19
C ALA A 16 10.17 -2.42 -12.67
N ARG A 17 9.63 -3.43 -13.34
CA ARG A 17 9.18 -3.32 -14.74
C ARG A 17 8.00 -2.35 -14.89
N GLU A 18 7.03 -2.39 -13.99
CA GLU A 18 5.90 -1.46 -14.04
C GLU A 18 6.35 -0.01 -13.83
N LEU A 19 7.25 0.23 -12.89
CA LEU A 19 7.78 1.57 -12.63
C LEU A 19 8.59 2.11 -13.81
N ALA A 20 9.24 1.23 -14.58
CA ALA A 20 10.04 1.61 -15.75
C ALA A 20 9.20 1.87 -17.01
N ARG A 21 7.95 1.42 -17.05
CA ARG A 21 7.06 1.58 -18.20
C ARG A 21 6.48 2.99 -18.23
N GLU A 22 6.49 3.58 -19.43
CA GLU A 22 5.73 4.80 -19.76
C GLU A 22 5.85 5.97 -18.76
N GLY A 23 7.01 6.16 -18.16
CA GLY A 23 7.25 7.28 -17.26
C GLY A 23 6.58 7.12 -15.90
N ALA A 24 6.07 8.22 -15.34
CA ALA A 24 5.59 8.28 -13.97
C ALA A 24 4.10 7.93 -13.81
N GLY A 25 3.38 7.58 -14.87
CA GLY A 25 1.92 7.41 -14.81
C GLY A 25 1.47 6.39 -13.79
N PHE A 26 1.98 5.16 -13.87
CA PHE A 26 1.64 4.11 -12.88
C PHE A 26 2.02 4.52 -11.46
N ARG A 27 3.24 5.04 -11.27
CA ARG A 27 3.74 5.46 -9.97
C ARG A 27 2.82 6.49 -9.31
N ASP A 28 2.45 7.53 -10.07
CA ASP A 28 1.67 8.63 -9.54
C ASP A 28 0.18 8.29 -9.39
N ASP A 29 -0.32 7.33 -10.13
CA ASP A 29 -1.69 6.83 -10.00
C ASP A 29 -1.88 5.98 -8.75
N VAL A 30 -0.84 5.27 -8.32
CA VAL A 30 -0.91 4.29 -7.24
C VAL A 30 -0.38 4.83 -5.91
N PHE A 31 0.69 5.61 -5.96
CA PHE A 31 1.41 6.05 -4.76
C PHE A 31 1.24 7.54 -4.52
N THR A 32 1.13 7.90 -3.25
CA THR A 32 1.08 9.32 -2.86
C THR A 32 2.46 9.97 -3.02
N PRO A 33 2.54 11.31 -3.11
CA PRO A 33 3.83 11.99 -3.15
C PRO A 33 4.76 11.63 -1.99
N ALA A 34 4.23 11.45 -0.79
CA ALA A 34 5.02 11.06 0.38
C ALA A 34 5.59 9.64 0.23
N GLU A 35 4.80 8.70 -0.28
CA GLU A 35 5.27 7.34 -0.57
C GLU A 35 6.35 7.33 -1.64
N VAL A 36 6.16 8.08 -2.71
CA VAL A 36 7.15 8.21 -3.79
C VAL A 36 8.47 8.76 -3.25
N ALA A 37 8.41 9.85 -2.49
CA ALA A 37 9.61 10.47 -1.94
C ALA A 37 10.38 9.51 -1.03
N TYR A 38 9.67 8.78 -0.17
CA TYR A 38 10.31 7.80 0.70
C TYR A 38 10.96 6.67 -0.10
N CYS A 39 10.23 6.05 -1.01
CA CYS A 39 10.73 4.92 -1.79
C CYS A 39 11.94 5.31 -2.64
N GLU A 40 11.91 6.45 -3.29
CA GLU A 40 12.99 6.92 -4.14
C GLU A 40 14.24 7.32 -3.34
N SER A 41 14.12 7.59 -2.05
CA SER A 41 15.25 7.85 -1.17
C SER A 41 16.01 6.58 -0.76
N GLN A 42 15.47 5.41 -1.02
CA GLN A 42 16.05 4.13 -0.62
C GLN A 42 17.00 3.58 -1.68
N ALA A 43 17.98 2.75 -1.25
CA ALA A 43 18.96 2.15 -2.15
C ALA A 43 18.32 1.26 -3.24
N ASN A 44 17.21 0.59 -2.91
CA ASN A 44 16.48 -0.28 -3.82
C ASN A 44 15.00 0.13 -3.84
N PRO A 45 14.63 1.19 -4.56
CA PRO A 45 13.26 1.70 -4.53
C PRO A 45 12.18 0.68 -4.84
N ALA A 46 12.42 -0.20 -5.80
CA ALA A 46 11.42 -1.19 -6.24
C ALA A 46 10.91 -2.08 -5.10
N ARG A 47 11.76 -2.46 -4.15
CA ARG A 47 11.35 -3.25 -2.98
C ARG A 47 10.34 -2.48 -2.12
N HIS A 48 10.59 -1.22 -1.91
CA HIS A 48 9.77 -0.35 -1.07
C HIS A 48 8.45 -0.03 -1.75
N PHE A 49 8.46 0.20 -3.06
CA PHE A 49 7.23 0.34 -3.84
C PHE A 49 6.42 -0.97 -3.81
N ALA A 50 7.07 -2.11 -4.01
CA ALA A 50 6.39 -3.41 -3.99
C ALA A 50 5.74 -3.69 -2.64
N ALA A 51 6.43 -3.43 -1.53
CA ALA A 51 5.86 -3.64 -0.19
C ALA A 51 4.65 -2.72 0.06
N ARG A 52 4.71 -1.48 -0.38
CA ARG A 52 3.60 -0.54 -0.25
C ARG A 52 2.43 -0.91 -1.14
N PHE A 53 2.69 -1.36 -2.36
CA PHE A 53 1.65 -1.87 -3.24
C PHE A 53 0.95 -3.07 -2.60
N ALA A 54 1.71 -4.01 -2.05
CA ALA A 54 1.15 -5.17 -1.34
C ALA A 54 0.27 -4.73 -0.17
N ALA A 55 0.68 -3.72 0.60
CA ALA A 55 -0.11 -3.19 1.70
C ALA A 55 -1.44 -2.58 1.23
N LYS A 56 -1.43 -1.85 0.12
CA LYS A 56 -2.64 -1.26 -0.47
C LYS A 56 -3.61 -2.34 -0.93
N GLU A 57 -3.12 -3.37 -1.62
CA GLU A 57 -3.92 -4.50 -2.06
C GLU A 57 -4.45 -5.32 -0.87
N ALA A 58 -3.62 -5.56 0.15
CA ALA A 58 -4.04 -6.25 1.37
C ALA A 58 -5.15 -5.48 2.08
N CYS A 59 -5.03 -4.17 2.18
CA CYS A 59 -6.07 -3.31 2.75
C CYS A 59 -7.38 -3.41 1.94
N TRP A 60 -7.29 -3.35 0.63
CA TRP A 60 -8.45 -3.51 -0.25
C TRP A 60 -9.15 -4.85 0.00
N LYS A 61 -8.39 -5.92 0.11
CA LYS A 61 -8.94 -7.25 0.43
C LYS A 61 -9.59 -7.29 1.82
N ALA A 62 -8.99 -6.65 2.80
CA ALA A 62 -9.54 -6.59 4.16
C ALA A 62 -10.87 -5.84 4.21
N LEU A 63 -11.08 -4.86 3.34
CA LEU A 63 -12.32 -4.11 3.24
C LEU A 63 -13.41 -4.86 2.47
N GLY A 64 -13.08 -6.01 1.88
CA GLY A 64 -14.02 -6.85 1.15
C GLY A 64 -14.63 -6.13 -0.04
N GLY A 65 -15.85 -6.50 -0.40
CA GLY A 65 -16.56 -5.88 -1.53
C GLY A 65 -16.94 -4.41 -1.33
N ALA A 66 -16.78 -3.87 -0.12
CA ALA A 66 -17.03 -2.45 0.16
C ALA A 66 -15.99 -1.52 -0.50
N ALA A 67 -14.95 -2.12 -1.06
CA ALA A 67 -13.82 -1.38 -1.62
C ALA A 67 -13.94 -1.06 -3.11
N ASP A 68 -15.06 -1.33 -3.74
CA ASP A 68 -15.26 -1.04 -5.16
C ASP A 68 -15.12 0.46 -5.44
N GLY A 69 -14.29 0.78 -6.44
CA GLY A 69 -14.03 2.16 -6.83
C GLY A 69 -13.02 2.90 -5.96
N ILE A 70 -12.34 2.22 -5.05
CA ILE A 70 -11.25 2.80 -4.26
C ILE A 70 -10.03 3.05 -5.16
N SER A 71 -9.45 4.24 -5.05
CA SER A 71 -8.11 4.51 -5.57
C SER A 71 -7.08 3.93 -4.62
N LEU A 72 -6.03 3.32 -5.15
CA LEU A 72 -4.94 2.82 -4.31
C LEU A 72 -4.20 3.98 -3.60
N ARG A 73 -4.28 5.20 -4.10
CA ARG A 73 -3.77 6.39 -3.40
C ARG A 73 -4.55 6.72 -2.13
N ASP A 74 -5.78 6.25 -2.02
CA ASP A 74 -6.60 6.45 -0.81
C ASP A 74 -6.11 5.62 0.37
N VAL A 75 -5.21 4.67 0.13
CA VAL A 75 -4.55 3.85 1.15
C VAL A 75 -3.07 4.23 1.18
N GLU A 76 -2.70 5.12 2.08
CA GLU A 76 -1.31 5.55 2.20
C GLU A 76 -0.59 4.75 3.28
N VAL A 77 0.60 4.25 2.97
CA VAL A 77 1.50 3.67 3.96
C VAL A 77 2.36 4.79 4.53
N GLU A 78 2.14 5.08 5.80
CA GLU A 78 2.85 6.14 6.51
C GLU A 78 4.08 5.58 7.20
N ARG A 79 5.22 6.25 7.01
CA ARG A 79 6.43 5.98 7.76
C ARG A 79 6.40 6.78 9.05
N ARG A 80 6.41 6.08 10.18
CA ARG A 80 6.44 6.72 11.50
C ARG A 80 7.85 6.70 12.07
N ALA A 81 8.31 7.84 12.55
CA ALA A 81 9.62 7.94 13.18
C ALA A 81 9.70 7.05 14.42
N GLY A 82 10.69 6.12 14.44
CA GLY A 82 10.94 5.25 15.58
C GLY A 82 9.88 4.18 15.83
N GLY A 83 8.92 3.99 14.92
CA GLY A 83 7.85 3.03 15.08
C GLY A 83 7.55 2.22 13.83
N PRO A 84 6.59 1.28 13.92
CA PRO A 84 6.15 0.51 12.78
C PRO A 84 5.42 1.41 11.76
N PRO A 85 5.32 0.97 10.49
CA PRO A 85 4.52 1.68 9.52
C PRO A 85 3.05 1.71 9.93
N GLY A 86 2.31 2.67 9.42
CA GLY A 86 0.88 2.78 9.64
C GLY A 86 0.12 2.96 8.33
N LEU A 87 -1.18 2.85 8.39
CA LEU A 87 -2.06 3.14 7.26
C LEU A 87 -2.83 4.43 7.53
N VAL A 88 -2.88 5.29 6.53
CA VAL A 88 -3.76 6.47 6.51
C VAL A 88 -4.76 6.25 5.39
N LEU A 89 -6.03 6.16 5.75
CA LEU A 89 -7.12 5.97 4.79
C LEU A 89 -7.76 7.31 4.48
N GLY A 90 -7.97 7.58 3.19
CA GLY A 90 -8.66 8.75 2.69
C GLY A 90 -9.76 8.37 1.73
N GLY A 91 -10.49 9.36 1.23
CA GLY A 91 -11.47 9.18 0.18
C GLY A 91 -12.44 8.03 0.41
N ARG A 92 -12.64 7.23 -0.62
CA ARG A 92 -13.55 6.07 -0.58
C ARG A 92 -13.06 4.96 0.33
N ALA A 93 -11.74 4.80 0.51
CA ALA A 93 -11.20 3.80 1.43
C ALA A 93 -11.59 4.12 2.87
N LYS A 94 -11.51 5.38 3.26
CA LYS A 94 -11.94 5.84 4.58
C LYS A 94 -13.44 5.62 4.78
N ALA A 95 -14.25 6.00 3.80
CA ALA A 95 -15.69 5.80 3.86
C ALA A 95 -16.07 4.33 3.99
N ALA A 96 -15.43 3.45 3.24
CA ALA A 96 -15.65 2.01 3.32
C ALA A 96 -15.29 1.45 4.69
N ALA A 97 -14.16 1.86 5.24
CA ALA A 97 -13.73 1.45 6.58
C ALA A 97 -14.72 1.90 7.66
N GLU A 98 -15.17 3.14 7.60
CA GLU A 98 -16.16 3.68 8.53
C GLU A 98 -17.48 2.92 8.43
N ALA A 99 -17.95 2.62 7.23
CA ALA A 99 -19.19 1.86 7.01
C ALA A 99 -19.10 0.44 7.59
N LEU A 100 -17.92 -0.17 7.62
CA LEU A 100 -17.69 -1.48 8.21
C LEU A 100 -17.43 -1.43 9.72
N GLY A 101 -17.39 -0.25 10.32
CA GLY A 101 -17.12 -0.09 11.74
C GLY A 101 -15.65 -0.25 12.11
N VAL A 102 -14.74 -0.05 11.17
CA VAL A 102 -13.29 -0.11 11.43
C VAL A 102 -12.88 1.09 12.28
N THR A 103 -12.30 0.83 13.44
CA THR A 103 -11.79 1.87 14.33
C THR A 103 -10.27 1.93 14.33
N ARG A 104 -9.60 0.89 13.85
CA ARG A 104 -8.14 0.77 13.86
C ARG A 104 -7.69 -0.12 12.72
N ALA A 105 -6.65 0.31 12.03
CA ALA A 105 -5.98 -0.48 10.99
C ALA A 105 -4.51 -0.67 11.36
N LEU A 106 -4.03 -1.90 11.22
CA LEU A 106 -2.65 -2.26 11.49
C LEU A 106 -2.04 -2.86 10.24
N VAL A 107 -0.77 -2.60 9.99
CA VAL A 107 -0.06 -3.13 8.85
C VAL A 107 1.35 -3.54 9.25
N THR A 108 1.82 -4.60 8.62
CA THR A 108 3.24 -4.97 8.64
C THR A 108 3.70 -5.22 7.22
N LEU A 109 4.94 -4.88 6.94
CA LEU A 109 5.56 -5.03 5.61
C LEU A 109 6.80 -5.89 5.75
N THR A 110 7.04 -6.73 4.76
CA THR A 110 8.29 -7.49 4.67
C THR A 110 8.71 -7.64 3.23
N HIS A 111 10.00 -7.71 2.98
CA HIS A 111 10.52 -7.96 1.64
C HIS A 111 11.87 -8.65 1.67
N THR A 112 12.14 -9.33 0.58
CA THR A 112 13.43 -9.88 0.22
C THR A 112 13.95 -9.15 -1.02
N SER A 113 15.02 -9.65 -1.62
CA SER A 113 15.47 -9.12 -2.92
C SER A 113 14.49 -9.37 -4.06
N THR A 114 13.60 -10.35 -3.93
CA THR A 114 12.71 -10.79 -5.02
C THR A 114 11.21 -10.69 -4.69
N LEU A 115 10.82 -10.69 -3.42
CA LEU A 115 9.42 -10.71 -2.99
C LEU A 115 9.15 -9.61 -1.97
N ALA A 116 7.92 -9.11 -2.00
CA ALA A 116 7.39 -8.21 -0.98
C ALA A 116 6.00 -8.68 -0.54
N SER A 117 5.69 -8.51 0.74
CA SER A 117 4.41 -8.94 1.32
C SER A 117 3.92 -7.96 2.37
N ALA A 118 2.65 -7.93 2.52
CA ALA A 118 1.99 -7.20 3.59
C ALA A 118 0.74 -7.95 4.07
#